data_7d3bb059d97cfde7906ee3808cfdff5f
#
_entry.id   7d3bb059d97cfde7906ee3808cfdff5f
#
_cell.length_a   1.000
_cell.length_b   1.000
_cell.length_c   1.000
_cell.angle_alpha   90.00
_cell.angle_beta   90.00
_cell.angle_gamma   90.00
#
_symmetry.space_group_name_H-M   'P 1'
#
loop_
_entity.id
_entity.type
_entity.pdbx_description
1 polymer ?
#
loop_
_entity_poly.entity_id
_entity_poly.type
_entity_poly.pdbx_seq_one_letter_code
_entity_poly.pdbx_strand_id
1 'polypeptide(L)'
;LPQLPVSAIHRIFQDSEGLMWYGTVNGLCCDDGYQISVIRSDINTPGLLNDNTIQSIAEDERGRIWFGTDHGAYMLDKTSRQVTPLDTERLQTSFIYSIRKTSDGAMWIATGHKLLRYNTGGKLQKTYLLYDHEGKPSWMAGFCESRQKQILITVGREGIYRYDKKTDTFTRYANPPSGRNLTCIVQDRTRNYFWVGTSSDGLLLFDPSAPKDSIYTYSPLPVNPMGETEGDILYLEQDNREGILWMTTRSSLIAMRYDEARRCLRQTDFRLPAEYGSMLNEIYQDKDGNLWVASFDGKSFIIHFTENAPEEFSLPALPQRVRFQPAIMALCDAGEGKMWISQERTGLGLYDLSNHTVSLYHDFSALKTLSLGSIKQMAEARREGNVWVIPEGRNLIYELGREGMQMKHFRTLSLPEKAQRHFTQTYEDRNGTLWAGTNNGVFAFSLHNNQWHTVCDTLGLVSAIKEDKRGNLWIGTLNKGLYQLSPKGECRKILSPLSITCLSVQEDSLIWMGTQEGGVYALNVQTKKLTDHTRLCELNGNIINQLEFDVYGHLWIDTNQKLIEYNPKN
;
A
#
# COMPACT_ATOMS: atom_id res chain seq x y z
N LEU A 1 1.21 9.77 -9.50
CA LEU A 1 0.19 10.80 -9.17
C LEU A 1 -0.27 11.49 -10.47
N PRO A 2 -1.10 10.84 -11.31
CA PRO A 2 -1.39 11.33 -12.67
C PRO A 2 -2.31 12.55 -12.76
N GLN A 3 -2.89 13.01 -11.66
CA GLN A 3 -3.88 14.10 -11.64
C GLN A 3 -3.39 15.42 -11.02
N LEU A 4 -2.16 15.46 -10.52
CA LEU A 4 -1.61 16.70 -10.01
C LEU A 4 -1.36 17.69 -11.17
N PRO A 5 -1.67 18.99 -11.00
CA PRO A 5 -1.47 20.00 -12.03
C PRO A 5 0.00 20.26 -12.36
N VAL A 6 0.90 19.75 -11.54
CA VAL A 6 2.37 19.81 -11.71
C VAL A 6 2.99 18.58 -11.08
N SER A 7 3.93 17.97 -11.77
CA SER A 7 4.60 16.73 -11.32
C SER A 7 5.68 16.94 -10.24
N ALA A 8 6.24 18.15 -10.12
CA ALA A 8 7.27 18.46 -9.13
C ALA A 8 6.66 18.72 -7.74
N ILE A 9 6.88 17.80 -6.81
CA ILE A 9 6.40 17.86 -5.44
C ILE A 9 7.57 18.21 -4.52
N HIS A 10 7.39 19.23 -3.68
CA HIS A 10 8.36 19.65 -2.68
C HIS A 10 8.04 19.06 -1.30
N ARG A 11 6.76 18.95 -0.95
CA ARG A 11 6.29 18.48 0.35
C ARG A 11 5.06 17.59 0.23
N ILE A 12 4.99 16.62 1.11
CA ILE A 12 3.86 15.70 1.26
C ILE A 12 3.45 15.71 2.74
N PHE A 13 2.16 15.81 3.00
CA PHE A 13 1.64 15.85 4.34
C PHE A 13 0.23 15.25 4.39
N GLN A 14 -0.05 14.37 5.35
CA GLN A 14 -1.40 13.87 5.64
C GLN A 14 -1.95 14.58 6.88
N ASP A 15 -3.10 15.20 6.76
CA ASP A 15 -3.72 15.92 7.88
C ASP A 15 -4.42 14.97 8.87
N SER A 16 -5.00 15.54 9.94
CA SER A 16 -5.70 14.77 10.98
C SER A 16 -6.96 14.07 10.46
N GLU A 17 -7.57 14.57 9.38
CA GLU A 17 -8.76 14.01 8.74
C GLU A 17 -8.42 12.93 7.70
N GLY A 18 -7.13 12.76 7.37
CA GLY A 18 -6.66 11.78 6.41
C GLY A 18 -6.46 12.34 4.99
N LEU A 19 -6.75 13.62 4.76
CA LEU A 19 -6.53 14.25 3.46
C LEU A 19 -5.03 14.38 3.16
N MET A 20 -4.67 14.13 1.90
CA MET A 20 -3.30 14.29 1.45
C MET A 20 -3.05 15.68 0.88
N TRP A 21 -2.01 16.34 1.36
CA TRP A 21 -1.60 17.67 0.94
C TRP A 21 -0.26 17.60 0.21
N TYR A 22 -0.19 18.23 -0.95
CA TYR A 22 1.05 18.28 -1.74
C TYR A 22 1.46 19.74 -1.95
N GLY A 23 2.65 20.06 -1.48
CA GLY A 23 3.30 21.33 -1.80
C GLY A 23 4.03 21.21 -3.12
N THR A 24 3.63 21.99 -4.11
CA THR A 24 4.20 21.94 -5.46
C THR A 24 4.83 23.28 -5.84
N VAL A 25 5.50 23.34 -6.98
CA VAL A 25 5.99 24.60 -7.56
C VAL A 25 4.87 25.51 -8.07
N ASN A 26 3.62 25.02 -8.11
CA ASN A 26 2.47 25.76 -8.64
C ASN A 26 1.24 25.67 -7.73
N GLY A 27 1.44 25.81 -6.44
CA GLY A 27 0.39 25.87 -5.43
C GLY A 27 0.37 24.70 -4.45
N LEU A 28 -0.51 24.85 -3.46
CA LEU A 28 -0.83 23.83 -2.48
C LEU A 28 -2.00 23.00 -3.01
N CYS A 29 -1.79 21.70 -3.19
CA CYS A 29 -2.80 20.77 -3.64
C CYS A 29 -3.35 19.98 -2.45
N CYS A 30 -4.66 19.75 -2.42
CA CYS A 30 -5.35 18.88 -1.48
C CYS A 30 -6.05 17.77 -2.25
N ASP A 31 -5.76 16.53 -1.91
CA ASP A 31 -6.36 15.33 -2.46
C ASP A 31 -7.27 14.69 -1.39
N ASP A 32 -8.55 14.58 -1.72
CA ASP A 32 -9.58 13.97 -0.87
C ASP A 32 -9.89 12.52 -1.29
N GLY A 33 -9.06 11.95 -2.18
CA GLY A 33 -9.25 10.63 -2.77
C GLY A 33 -10.21 10.60 -3.97
N TYR A 34 -10.90 11.70 -4.26
CA TYR A 34 -11.85 11.84 -5.38
C TYR A 34 -11.44 12.93 -6.37
N GLN A 35 -10.93 14.03 -5.85
CA GLN A 35 -10.51 15.18 -6.65
C GLN A 35 -9.35 15.90 -5.99
N ILE A 36 -8.54 16.55 -6.82
CA ILE A 36 -7.47 17.42 -6.35
C ILE A 36 -7.90 18.87 -6.47
N SER A 37 -7.97 19.56 -5.35
CA SER A 37 -8.17 21.00 -5.30
C SER A 37 -6.83 21.72 -5.17
N VAL A 38 -6.68 22.87 -5.83
CA VAL A 38 -5.43 23.64 -5.86
C VAL A 38 -5.65 25.05 -5.32
N ILE A 39 -4.78 25.46 -4.41
CA ILE A 39 -4.73 26.81 -3.84
C ILE A 39 -3.47 27.47 -4.37
N ARG A 40 -3.66 28.54 -5.17
CA ARG A 40 -2.58 29.30 -5.80
C ARG A 40 -3.05 30.70 -6.18
N SER A 41 -2.10 31.61 -6.39
CA SER A 41 -2.39 32.86 -7.11
C SER A 41 -2.43 32.58 -8.61
N ASP A 42 -3.53 32.99 -9.26
CA ASP A 42 -3.70 32.92 -10.70
C ASP A 42 -4.54 34.12 -11.19
N ILE A 43 -5.00 34.10 -12.44
CA ILE A 43 -5.80 35.17 -13.04
C ILE A 43 -7.14 35.39 -12.31
N ASN A 44 -7.70 34.35 -11.67
CA ASN A 44 -8.97 34.42 -10.95
C ASN A 44 -8.77 34.81 -9.48
N THR A 45 -7.60 34.54 -8.93
CA THR A 45 -7.22 34.81 -7.53
C THR A 45 -5.90 35.58 -7.45
N PRO A 46 -5.77 36.75 -8.09
CA PRO A 46 -4.52 37.49 -8.11
C PRO A 46 -4.15 37.99 -6.72
N GLY A 47 -2.89 37.72 -6.31
CA GLY A 47 -2.38 38.14 -5.01
C GLY A 47 -2.86 37.32 -3.82
N LEU A 48 -3.48 36.15 -4.04
CA LEU A 48 -3.82 35.21 -2.95
C LEU A 48 -2.58 34.75 -2.20
N LEU A 49 -1.52 34.41 -2.94
CA LEU A 49 -0.18 34.07 -2.45
C LEU A 49 0.84 35.01 -3.09
N ASN A 50 1.91 35.36 -2.38
CA ASN A 50 3.03 36.10 -2.96
C ASN A 50 3.91 35.23 -3.88
N ASP A 51 3.91 33.92 -3.65
CA ASP A 51 4.58 32.92 -4.47
C ASP A 51 3.81 31.60 -4.42
N ASN A 52 3.79 30.87 -5.54
CA ASN A 52 3.07 29.61 -5.64
C ASN A 52 3.93 28.39 -5.27
N THR A 53 5.23 28.54 -5.08
CA THR A 53 6.13 27.44 -4.73
C THR A 53 6.02 27.10 -3.24
N ILE A 54 5.41 25.97 -2.94
CA ILE A 54 5.17 25.56 -1.56
C ILE A 54 6.36 24.78 -1.02
N GLN A 55 6.97 25.27 0.05
CA GLN A 55 8.18 24.72 0.65
C GLN A 55 7.96 23.93 1.94
N SER A 56 6.85 24.14 2.63
CA SER A 56 6.55 23.45 3.88
C SER A 56 5.06 23.44 4.17
N ILE A 57 4.58 22.35 4.81
CA ILE A 57 3.19 22.15 5.20
C ILE A 57 3.16 21.60 6.63
N ALA A 58 2.22 22.06 7.44
CA ALA A 58 1.93 21.48 8.76
C ALA A 58 0.46 21.78 9.15
N GLU A 59 -0.09 20.99 10.04
CA GLU A 59 -1.43 21.21 10.61
C GLU A 59 -1.33 21.66 12.07
N ASP A 60 -2.11 22.66 12.48
CA ASP A 60 -2.20 23.10 13.87
C ASP A 60 -3.25 22.27 14.67
N GLU A 61 -3.41 22.56 15.96
CA GLU A 61 -4.37 21.86 16.83
C GLU A 61 -5.85 22.14 16.49
N ARG A 62 -6.13 23.16 15.67
CA ARG A 62 -7.48 23.50 15.22
C ARG A 62 -7.80 22.91 13.85
N GLY A 63 -6.91 22.08 13.29
CA GLY A 63 -7.06 21.48 11.97
C GLY A 63 -6.80 22.46 10.82
N ARG A 64 -6.19 23.63 11.05
CA ARG A 64 -5.84 24.57 9.99
C ARG A 64 -4.50 24.21 9.39
N ILE A 65 -4.39 24.33 8.08
CA ILE A 65 -3.15 24.03 7.35
C ILE A 65 -2.27 25.28 7.30
N TRP A 66 -1.09 25.17 7.84
CA TRP A 66 -0.04 26.18 7.74
C TRP A 66 0.91 25.80 6.62
N PHE A 67 1.18 26.70 5.71
CA PHE A 67 2.12 26.43 4.63
C PHE A 67 3.01 27.63 4.33
N GLY A 68 4.23 27.32 3.94
CA GLY A 68 5.27 28.28 3.61
C GLY A 68 5.62 28.23 2.13
N THR A 69 5.92 29.39 1.58
CA THR A 69 6.31 29.56 0.17
C THR A 69 7.73 30.14 0.07
N ASP A 70 8.22 30.37 -1.15
CA ASP A 70 9.45 31.10 -1.37
C ASP A 70 9.34 32.57 -0.86
N HIS A 71 8.12 33.11 -0.80
CA HIS A 71 7.84 34.46 -0.35
C HIS A 71 6.62 34.52 0.55
N GLY A 72 6.78 34.09 1.81
CA GLY A 72 5.76 34.22 2.83
C GLY A 72 5.23 32.91 3.40
N ALA A 73 4.49 33.04 4.51
CA ALA A 73 3.79 31.95 5.17
C ALA A 73 2.29 32.27 5.28
N TYR A 74 1.48 31.24 5.20
CA TYR A 74 0.03 31.35 5.15
C TYR A 74 -0.63 30.30 6.04
N MET A 75 -1.87 30.59 6.41
CA MET A 75 -2.74 29.68 7.14
C MET A 75 -4.05 29.53 6.36
N LEU A 76 -4.43 28.29 6.10
CA LEU A 76 -5.67 27.90 5.45
C LEU A 76 -6.64 27.34 6.47
N ASP A 77 -7.82 27.90 6.56
CA ASP A 77 -8.96 27.29 7.21
C ASP A 77 -9.64 26.31 6.24
N LYS A 78 -9.64 25.00 6.58
CA LYS A 78 -10.16 23.94 5.69
C LYS A 78 -11.66 24.07 5.44
N THR A 79 -12.42 24.55 6.42
CA THR A 79 -13.89 24.67 6.35
C THR A 79 -14.33 25.83 5.48
N SER A 80 -13.78 27.01 5.75
CA SER A 80 -14.13 28.25 4.98
C SER A 80 -13.34 28.39 3.69
N ARG A 81 -12.29 27.57 3.47
CA ARG A 81 -11.32 27.70 2.38
C ARG A 81 -10.60 29.06 2.34
N GLN A 82 -10.62 29.80 3.45
CA GLN A 82 -9.99 31.10 3.55
C GLN A 82 -8.48 30.93 3.82
N VAL A 83 -7.69 31.60 2.98
CA VAL A 83 -6.22 31.72 3.15
C VAL A 83 -5.94 33.05 3.84
N THR A 84 -5.17 33.03 4.91
CA THR A 84 -4.75 34.21 5.68
C THR A 84 -3.22 34.26 5.71
N PRO A 85 -2.60 35.37 5.24
CA PRO A 85 -1.16 35.56 5.35
C PRO A 85 -0.74 35.73 6.81
N LEU A 86 0.39 35.11 7.18
CA LEU A 86 0.97 35.21 8.51
C LEU A 86 2.03 36.31 8.53
N ASP A 87 1.93 37.25 9.49
CA ASP A 87 2.92 38.29 9.80
C ASP A 87 3.56 38.91 8.54
N THR A 88 2.73 39.62 7.77
CA THR A 88 3.08 40.20 6.47
C THR A 88 4.29 41.13 6.51
N GLU A 89 4.51 41.83 7.61
CA GLU A 89 5.67 42.73 7.75
C GLU A 89 7.00 41.99 7.85
N ARG A 90 7.01 40.74 8.40
CA ARG A 90 8.24 39.99 8.71
C ARG A 90 8.47 38.80 7.78
N LEU A 91 7.43 38.21 7.24
CA LEU A 91 7.51 36.99 6.45
C LEU A 91 7.26 37.20 4.96
N GLN A 92 6.65 38.30 4.52
CA GLN A 92 6.19 38.50 3.15
C GLN A 92 7.25 38.33 2.06
N THR A 93 8.51 38.54 2.38
CA THR A 93 9.65 38.39 1.45
C THR A 93 10.61 37.29 1.88
N SER A 94 10.21 36.48 2.85
CA SER A 94 11.08 35.47 3.42
C SER A 94 10.83 34.11 2.84
N PHE A 95 11.89 33.41 2.45
CA PHE A 95 11.83 32.00 2.11
C PHE A 95 11.54 31.17 3.37
N ILE A 96 10.51 30.32 3.32
CA ILE A 96 10.08 29.50 4.45
C ILE A 96 10.60 28.08 4.32
N TYR A 97 11.68 27.77 5.00
CA TYR A 97 12.31 26.44 4.94
C TYR A 97 11.47 25.33 5.56
N SER A 98 10.86 25.64 6.71
CA SER A 98 10.17 24.61 7.48
C SER A 98 9.11 25.23 8.38
N ILE A 99 7.97 24.55 8.47
CA ILE A 99 6.93 24.78 9.48
C ILE A 99 6.77 23.48 10.26
N ARG A 100 6.82 23.55 11.60
CA ARG A 100 6.68 22.39 12.48
C ARG A 100 5.74 22.71 13.63
N LYS A 101 4.89 21.74 13.98
CA LYS A 101 4.09 21.75 15.21
C LYS A 101 4.83 21.01 16.30
N THR A 102 4.84 21.55 17.51
CA THR A 102 5.34 20.85 18.70
C THR A 102 4.19 20.35 19.57
N SER A 103 4.47 19.39 20.45
CA SER A 103 3.48 18.72 21.29
C SER A 103 2.77 19.64 22.29
N ASP A 104 3.24 20.87 22.49
CA ASP A 104 2.57 21.93 23.26
C ASP A 104 1.66 22.82 22.39
N GLY A 105 1.44 22.44 21.14
CA GLY A 105 0.59 23.14 20.18
C GLY A 105 1.23 24.36 19.53
N ALA A 106 2.47 24.71 19.88
CA ALA A 106 3.16 25.83 19.25
C ALA A 106 3.55 25.48 17.81
N MET A 107 3.42 26.49 16.92
CA MET A 107 3.89 26.40 15.54
C MET A 107 5.23 27.13 15.40
N TRP A 108 6.18 26.46 14.78
CA TRP A 108 7.52 26.98 14.57
C TRP A 108 7.78 27.18 13.08
N ILE A 109 8.18 28.39 12.69
CA ILE A 109 8.49 28.75 11.30
C ILE A 109 9.96 29.11 11.20
N ALA A 110 10.68 28.40 10.34
CA ALA A 110 12.09 28.67 10.04
C ALA A 110 12.22 29.43 8.72
N THR A 111 12.92 30.55 8.76
CA THR A 111 13.24 31.41 7.61
C THR A 111 14.66 31.90 7.71
N GLY A 112 15.46 31.74 6.68
CA GLY A 112 16.84 32.20 6.69
C GLY A 112 17.54 31.94 8.03
N HIS A 113 17.89 33.00 8.75
CA HIS A 113 18.52 32.95 10.08
C HIS A 113 17.54 33.17 11.24
N LYS A 114 16.22 33.11 10.99
CA LYS A 114 15.18 33.35 12.00
C LYS A 114 14.37 32.09 12.23
N LEU A 115 14.08 31.81 13.49
CA LEU A 115 13.11 30.83 13.92
C LEU A 115 12.00 31.56 14.71
N LEU A 116 10.78 31.49 14.23
CA LEU A 116 9.63 32.19 14.80
C LEU A 116 8.73 31.18 15.51
N ARG A 117 8.29 31.50 16.73
CA ARG A 117 7.35 30.70 17.50
C ARG A 117 5.99 31.37 17.56
N TYR A 118 4.96 30.67 17.15
CA TYR A 118 3.57 31.07 17.22
C TYR A 118 2.81 30.23 18.24
N ASN A 119 1.80 30.82 18.88
CA ASN A 119 0.91 30.07 19.77
C ASN A 119 -0.19 29.36 18.96
N THR A 120 -1.00 28.55 19.66
CA THR A 120 -2.16 27.83 19.10
C THR A 120 -3.22 28.76 18.45
N GLY A 121 -3.22 30.03 18.78
CA GLY A 121 -4.08 31.06 18.18
C GLY A 121 -3.57 31.62 16.85
N GLY A 122 -2.33 31.32 16.47
CA GLY A 122 -1.67 31.89 15.28
C GLY A 122 -1.02 33.27 15.54
N LYS A 123 -0.80 33.65 16.83
CA LYS A 123 -0.11 34.90 17.19
C LYS A 123 1.38 34.64 17.45
N LEU A 124 2.22 35.45 16.81
CA LEU A 124 3.67 35.40 17.03
C LEU A 124 3.98 35.69 18.51
N GLN A 125 4.73 34.79 19.14
CA GLN A 125 5.20 34.92 20.51
C GLN A 125 6.62 35.46 20.60
N LYS A 126 7.52 34.89 19.80
CA LYS A 126 8.94 35.25 19.83
C LYS A 126 9.66 34.91 18.52
N THR A 127 10.72 35.67 18.25
CA THR A 127 11.67 35.44 17.17
C THR A 127 13.04 35.14 17.77
N TYR A 128 13.63 34.02 17.36
CA TYR A 128 15.00 33.63 17.72
C TYR A 128 15.89 33.87 16.51
N LEU A 129 17.03 34.49 16.74
CA LEU A 129 18.05 34.75 15.72
C LEU A 129 19.16 33.69 15.83
N LEU A 130 19.50 33.11 14.69
CA LEU A 130 20.56 32.09 14.61
C LEU A 130 21.78 32.72 13.96
N TYR A 131 22.89 32.63 14.67
CA TYR A 131 24.20 33.15 14.22
C TYR A 131 25.25 32.05 14.33
N ASP A 132 26.25 32.12 13.46
CA ASP A 132 27.47 31.32 13.57
C ASP A 132 28.43 31.85 14.65
N HIS A 133 29.55 31.19 14.83
CA HIS A 133 30.57 31.56 15.81
C HIS A 133 31.29 32.90 15.48
N GLU A 134 31.19 33.36 14.23
CA GLU A 134 31.71 34.68 13.78
C GLU A 134 30.64 35.79 13.91
N GLY A 135 29.45 35.47 14.39
CA GLY A 135 28.32 36.40 14.48
C GLY A 135 27.60 36.67 13.16
N LYS A 136 27.84 35.85 12.13
CA LYS A 136 27.12 35.94 10.86
C LYS A 136 25.81 35.16 10.93
N PRO A 137 24.77 35.59 10.21
CA PRO A 137 23.51 34.84 10.13
C PRO A 137 23.73 33.41 9.67
N SER A 138 23.16 32.45 10.42
CA SER A 138 23.18 31.04 10.10
C SER A 138 21.74 30.50 10.03
N TRP A 139 21.54 29.37 9.41
CA TRP A 139 20.18 28.82 9.20
C TRP A 139 19.96 27.49 9.90
N MET A 140 18.72 27.21 10.27
CA MET A 140 18.27 25.93 10.76
C MET A 140 18.19 24.93 9.59
N ALA A 141 18.89 23.81 9.70
CA ALA A 141 18.83 22.75 8.71
C ALA A 141 17.84 21.62 9.09
N GLY A 142 17.75 21.27 10.37
CA GLY A 142 16.84 20.25 10.86
C GLY A 142 16.15 20.65 12.16
N PHE A 143 14.96 20.10 12.40
CA PHE A 143 14.15 20.32 13.59
C PHE A 143 13.60 18.98 14.09
N CYS A 144 13.78 18.68 15.38
CA CYS A 144 13.28 17.48 16.00
C CYS A 144 12.73 17.79 17.40
N GLU A 145 11.48 17.44 17.69
CA GLU A 145 10.99 17.33 19.05
C GLU A 145 11.16 15.89 19.52
N SER A 146 11.91 15.69 20.59
CA SER A 146 12.14 14.36 21.15
C SER A 146 10.90 13.82 21.86
N ARG A 147 10.87 12.50 22.13
CA ARG A 147 9.83 11.86 22.95
C ARG A 147 9.73 12.44 24.35
N GLN A 148 10.82 13.01 24.86
CA GLN A 148 10.86 13.74 26.15
C GLN A 148 10.42 15.20 25.99
N LYS A 149 9.84 15.59 24.85
CA LYS A 149 9.38 16.95 24.51
C LYS A 149 10.51 18.00 24.52
N GLN A 150 11.71 17.55 24.25
CA GLN A 150 12.86 18.43 24.10
C GLN A 150 13.04 18.80 22.63
N ILE A 151 13.14 20.10 22.33
CA ILE A 151 13.34 20.58 20.98
C ILE A 151 14.84 20.68 20.71
N LEU A 152 15.29 20.01 19.66
CA LEU A 152 16.63 20.08 19.10
C LEU A 152 16.58 20.61 17.68
N ILE A 153 17.52 21.47 17.32
CA ILE A 153 17.70 21.96 15.95
C ILE A 153 19.16 21.76 15.52
N THR A 154 19.37 21.46 14.25
CA THR A 154 20.71 21.55 13.64
C THR A 154 20.88 22.91 12.99
N VAL A 155 22.01 23.54 13.23
CA VAL A 155 22.36 24.86 12.68
C VAL A 155 23.65 24.70 11.88
N GLY A 156 23.51 24.43 10.60
CA GLY A 156 24.60 24.33 9.64
C GLY A 156 25.90 23.70 10.19
N ARG A 157 26.99 24.43 10.16
CA ARG A 157 28.29 24.03 10.71
C ARG A 157 28.45 24.33 12.20
N GLU A 158 27.43 24.90 12.84
CA GLU A 158 27.48 25.30 14.25
C GLU A 158 27.09 24.16 15.21
N GLY A 159 26.43 23.13 14.72
CA GLY A 159 26.09 21.94 15.50
C GLY A 159 24.63 21.82 15.90
N ILE A 160 24.42 21.13 17.03
CA ILE A 160 23.09 20.90 17.57
C ILE A 160 22.79 21.88 18.68
N TYR A 161 21.66 22.56 18.60
CA TYR A 161 21.17 23.48 19.62
C TYR A 161 19.93 22.88 20.29
N ARG A 162 19.82 23.13 21.58
CA ARG A 162 18.71 22.71 22.42
C ARG A 162 17.91 23.91 22.91
N TYR A 163 16.59 23.82 22.81
CA TYR A 163 15.71 24.82 23.37
C TYR A 163 15.56 24.64 24.89
N ASP A 164 15.81 25.69 25.63
CA ASP A 164 15.57 25.77 27.09
C ASP A 164 14.27 26.53 27.34
N LYS A 165 13.23 25.83 27.83
CA LYS A 165 11.92 26.41 28.15
C LYS A 165 11.98 27.43 29.31
N LYS A 166 12.95 27.32 30.20
CA LYS A 166 13.05 28.21 31.38
C LYS A 166 13.58 29.57 31.00
N THR A 167 14.59 29.58 30.18
CA THR A 167 15.24 30.81 29.70
C THR A 167 14.62 31.33 28.41
N ASP A 168 13.82 30.49 27.78
CA ASP A 168 13.20 30.74 26.46
C ASP A 168 14.24 31.08 25.40
N THR A 169 15.34 30.29 25.34
CA THR A 169 16.45 30.48 24.43
C THR A 169 16.95 29.17 23.84
N PHE A 170 17.63 29.24 22.70
CA PHE A 170 18.42 28.14 22.16
C PHE A 170 19.86 28.22 22.65
N THR A 171 20.38 27.14 23.20
CA THR A 171 21.76 27.02 23.62
C THR A 171 22.45 25.92 22.84
N ARG A 172 23.73 26.10 22.49
CA ARG A 172 24.52 25.08 21.82
C ARG A 172 24.66 23.86 22.73
N TYR A 173 24.22 22.71 22.25
CA TYR A 173 24.21 21.46 22.99
C TYR A 173 25.38 20.57 22.62
N ALA A 174 25.72 20.49 21.33
CA ALA A 174 26.84 19.73 20.83
C ALA A 174 27.49 20.42 19.62
N ASN A 175 28.83 20.44 19.57
CA ASN A 175 29.56 20.90 18.40
C ASN A 175 29.46 19.83 17.28
N PRO A 176 29.47 20.23 16.00
CA PRO A 176 29.56 19.28 14.93
C PRO A 176 30.94 18.63 14.90
N PRO A 177 31.09 17.37 14.53
CA PRO A 177 32.40 16.78 14.39
C PRO A 177 33.18 17.46 13.24
N SER A 178 34.40 17.96 13.53
CA SER A 178 35.36 18.49 12.53
C SER A 178 34.77 19.51 11.53
N GLY A 179 33.88 20.42 11.97
CA GLY A 179 33.32 21.51 11.13
C GLY A 179 32.37 21.05 10.04
N ARG A 180 31.76 19.88 10.19
CA ARG A 180 30.81 19.30 9.23
C ARG A 180 29.49 20.05 9.20
N ASN A 181 28.88 20.09 8.03
CA ASN A 181 27.59 20.73 7.84
C ASN A 181 26.46 19.72 8.10
N LEU A 182 25.67 19.91 9.15
CA LEU A 182 24.53 19.08 9.52
C LEU A 182 23.30 19.49 8.70
N THR A 183 22.57 18.52 8.13
CA THR A 183 21.45 18.76 7.22
C THR A 183 20.10 18.46 7.84
N CYS A 184 19.96 17.37 8.55
CA CYS A 184 18.70 16.93 9.13
C CYS A 184 18.93 16.19 10.45
N ILE A 185 17.87 16.02 11.25
CA ILE A 185 17.91 15.30 12.53
C ILE A 185 16.58 14.61 12.79
N VAL A 186 16.64 13.35 13.19
CA VAL A 186 15.47 12.57 13.63
C VAL A 186 15.82 11.74 14.85
N GLN A 187 14.90 11.62 15.83
CA GLN A 187 15.11 10.74 16.96
C GLN A 187 14.84 9.29 16.58
N ASP A 188 15.70 8.36 17.01
CA ASP A 188 15.42 6.93 16.91
C ASP A 188 14.13 6.58 17.68
N ARG A 189 13.22 5.81 17.07
CA ARG A 189 11.89 5.52 17.62
C ARG A 189 11.92 4.67 18.89
N THR A 190 12.93 3.84 19.05
CA THR A 190 13.05 2.90 20.18
C THR A 190 14.10 3.31 21.18
N ARG A 191 15.13 4.08 20.76
CA ARG A 191 16.33 4.39 21.53
C ARG A 191 16.41 5.88 21.84
N ASN A 192 17.25 6.24 22.79
CA ASN A 192 17.38 7.64 23.24
C ASN A 192 18.52 8.40 22.56
N TYR A 193 18.73 8.14 21.28
CA TYR A 193 19.69 8.87 20.46
C TYR A 193 19.05 9.36 19.16
N PHE A 194 19.82 10.10 18.37
CA PHE A 194 19.35 10.78 17.18
C PHE A 194 20.22 10.42 15.97
N TRP A 195 19.57 10.26 14.83
CA TRP A 195 20.22 10.17 13.54
C TRP A 195 20.37 11.56 12.96
N VAL A 196 21.56 11.91 12.52
CA VAL A 196 21.91 13.24 12.01
C VAL A 196 22.55 13.10 10.65
N GLY A 197 21.93 13.68 9.62
CA GLY A 197 22.49 13.73 8.27
C GLY A 197 23.55 14.82 8.13
N THR A 198 24.48 14.61 7.21
CA THR A 198 25.50 15.59 6.84
C THR A 198 25.53 15.84 5.34
N SER A 199 26.16 16.93 4.90
CA SER A 199 26.25 17.28 3.48
C SER A 199 27.42 16.62 2.72
N SER A 200 28.23 15.79 3.36
CA SER A 200 29.39 15.17 2.67
C SER A 200 29.88 13.87 3.30
N ASP A 201 29.48 13.62 4.54
CA ASP A 201 30.10 12.57 5.36
C ASP A 201 29.08 11.51 5.81
N GLY A 202 27.92 11.48 5.16
CA GLY A 202 26.88 10.50 5.41
C GLY A 202 26.11 10.76 6.70
N LEU A 203 25.90 9.72 7.47
CA LEU A 203 25.03 9.70 8.64
C LEU A 203 25.83 9.60 9.94
N LEU A 204 25.40 10.36 10.94
CA LEU A 204 25.94 10.34 12.29
C LEU A 204 24.88 9.82 13.26
N LEU A 205 25.30 9.06 14.25
CA LEU A 205 24.52 8.78 15.44
C LEU A 205 24.96 9.77 16.53
N PHE A 206 24.01 10.54 17.04
CA PHE A 206 24.20 11.45 18.15
C PHE A 206 23.57 10.87 19.41
N ASP A 207 24.39 10.52 20.39
CA ASP A 207 23.95 9.98 21.68
C ASP A 207 24.15 11.03 22.79
N PRO A 208 23.08 11.68 23.28
CA PRO A 208 23.16 12.67 24.34
C PRO A 208 23.68 12.14 25.68
N SER A 209 23.66 10.82 25.88
CA SER A 209 24.13 10.18 27.13
C SER A 209 25.59 9.80 27.12
N ALA A 210 26.20 9.80 25.93
CA ALA A 210 27.61 9.45 25.77
C ALA A 210 28.55 10.58 26.28
N PRO A 211 29.80 10.26 26.69
CA PRO A 211 30.80 11.25 26.97
C PRO A 211 31.01 12.22 25.81
N LYS A 212 31.40 13.49 26.10
CA LYS A 212 31.54 14.53 25.07
C LYS A 212 32.45 14.16 23.90
N ASP A 213 33.47 13.35 24.14
CA ASP A 213 34.40 12.91 23.10
C ASP A 213 33.90 11.77 22.22
N SER A 214 32.82 11.12 22.62
CA SER A 214 32.17 10.00 21.90
C SER A 214 30.69 10.24 21.63
N ILE A 215 30.22 11.48 21.70
CA ILE A 215 28.82 11.87 21.52
C ILE A 215 28.31 11.61 20.10
N TYR A 216 29.20 11.51 19.12
CA TYR A 216 28.90 11.14 17.74
C TYR A 216 29.58 9.84 17.35
N THR A 217 28.83 8.95 16.72
CA THR A 217 29.35 7.75 16.07
C THR A 217 29.04 7.81 14.57
N TYR A 218 30.04 7.54 13.75
CA TYR A 218 29.86 7.51 12.30
C TYR A 218 29.20 6.22 11.85
N SER A 219 28.24 6.34 10.97
CA SER A 219 27.70 5.22 10.23
C SER A 219 28.55 4.97 8.96
N PRO A 220 28.61 3.74 8.44
CA PRO A 220 29.14 3.50 7.10
C PRO A 220 28.41 4.40 6.08
N LEU A 221 29.17 4.89 5.09
CA LEU A 221 28.57 5.64 4.00
C LEU A 221 27.59 4.74 3.25
N PRO A 222 26.36 5.20 2.99
CA PRO A 222 25.44 4.45 2.18
C PRO A 222 25.94 4.36 0.73
N VAL A 223 25.52 3.32 0.03
CA VAL A 223 25.91 3.04 -1.35
C VAL A 223 24.66 3.13 -2.22
N ASN A 224 24.74 3.91 -3.30
CA ASN A 224 23.64 4.02 -4.26
C ASN A 224 23.52 2.75 -5.14
N PRO A 225 22.45 2.60 -5.95
CA PRO A 225 22.29 1.43 -6.82
C PRO A 225 23.42 1.23 -7.84
N MET A 226 24.22 2.28 -8.13
CA MET A 226 25.36 2.20 -9.04
C MET A 226 26.66 1.75 -8.33
N GLY A 227 26.61 1.54 -7.01
CA GLY A 227 27.77 1.14 -6.21
C GLY A 227 28.64 2.29 -5.72
N GLU A 228 28.20 3.55 -5.85
CA GLU A 228 28.93 4.73 -5.41
C GLU A 228 28.51 5.09 -3.99
N THR A 229 29.47 5.58 -3.18
CA THR A 229 29.19 6.05 -1.83
C THR A 229 28.52 7.42 -1.83
N GLU A 230 27.44 7.54 -1.05
CA GLU A 230 26.63 8.76 -0.92
C GLU A 230 26.87 9.42 0.44
N GLY A 231 27.47 10.60 0.43
CA GLY A 231 27.75 11.36 1.66
C GLY A 231 26.74 12.47 1.98
N ASP A 232 25.93 12.87 1.00
CA ASP A 232 25.03 14.02 1.09
C ASP A 232 23.62 13.57 1.47
N ILE A 233 23.30 13.56 2.75
CA ILE A 233 21.98 13.18 3.26
C ILE A 233 21.08 14.40 3.32
N LEU A 234 19.99 14.38 2.54
CA LEU A 234 19.07 15.52 2.42
C LEU A 234 17.92 15.42 3.43
N TYR A 235 17.34 14.23 3.56
CA TYR A 235 16.21 13.98 4.45
C TYR A 235 16.33 12.62 5.14
N LEU A 236 15.71 12.51 6.32
CA LEU A 236 15.67 11.28 7.12
C LEU A 236 14.25 11.04 7.63
N GLU A 237 13.78 9.81 7.52
CA GLU A 237 12.55 9.34 8.17
C GLU A 237 12.77 7.91 8.69
N GLN A 238 12.36 7.62 9.91
CA GLN A 238 12.38 6.26 10.43
C GLN A 238 10.95 5.70 10.40
N ASP A 239 10.74 4.58 9.71
CA ASP A 239 9.42 4.01 9.61
C ASP A 239 8.90 3.49 10.96
N ASN A 240 7.57 3.37 11.07
CA ASN A 240 6.89 2.96 12.29
C ASN A 240 6.66 1.44 12.37
N ARG A 241 7.01 0.67 11.35
CA ARG A 241 6.81 -0.79 11.26
C ARG A 241 8.03 -1.56 11.70
N GLU A 242 9.09 -1.46 10.92
CA GLU A 242 10.32 -2.23 11.13
C GLU A 242 11.47 -1.41 11.73
N GLY A 243 11.27 -0.12 11.92
CA GLY A 243 12.29 0.79 12.41
C GLY A 243 13.43 1.03 11.41
N ILE A 244 13.17 0.79 10.12
CA ILE A 244 14.11 1.11 9.04
C ILE A 244 14.27 2.62 8.96
N LEU A 245 15.52 3.06 8.87
CA LEU A 245 15.86 4.45 8.63
C LEU A 245 15.97 4.68 7.13
N TRP A 246 15.02 5.43 6.59
CA TRP A 246 14.99 5.85 5.20
C TRP A 246 15.68 7.19 5.05
N MET A 247 16.45 7.33 3.99
CA MET A 247 17.16 8.58 3.69
C MET A 247 17.15 8.88 2.20
N THR A 248 16.95 10.15 1.86
CA THR A 248 17.19 10.64 0.52
C THR A 248 18.58 11.22 0.41
N THR A 249 19.21 10.94 -0.71
CA THR A 249 20.46 11.58 -1.16
C THR A 249 20.17 12.35 -2.45
N ARG A 250 21.19 12.93 -3.08
CA ARG A 250 20.99 13.61 -4.37
C ARG A 250 20.58 12.67 -5.50
N SER A 251 20.95 11.39 -5.39
CA SER A 251 20.81 10.44 -6.49
C SER A 251 20.01 9.20 -6.13
N SER A 252 19.60 8.98 -4.87
CA SER A 252 18.88 7.77 -4.53
C SER A 252 18.08 7.84 -3.21
N LEU A 253 17.20 6.85 -3.03
CA LEU A 253 16.56 6.51 -1.77
C LEU A 253 17.26 5.28 -1.18
N ILE A 254 17.70 5.39 0.08
CA ILE A 254 18.46 4.36 0.76
C ILE A 254 17.74 3.97 2.05
N ALA A 255 17.70 2.67 2.31
CA ALA A 255 17.11 2.08 3.50
C ALA A 255 18.19 1.42 4.37
N MET A 256 18.27 1.81 5.63
CA MET A 256 19.25 1.31 6.60
C MET A 256 18.54 0.68 7.81
N ARG A 257 19.06 -0.44 8.28
CA ARG A 257 18.58 -1.11 9.51
C ARG A 257 19.68 -1.09 10.58
N TYR A 258 19.31 -0.81 11.81
CA TYR A 258 20.26 -0.86 12.92
C TYR A 258 20.51 -2.30 13.36
N ASP A 259 21.80 -2.68 13.37
CA ASP A 259 22.28 -3.98 13.86
C ASP A 259 22.67 -3.83 15.34
N GLU A 260 21.84 -4.37 16.24
CA GLU A 260 22.05 -4.30 17.70
C GLU A 260 23.36 -4.97 18.14
N ALA A 261 23.70 -6.11 17.53
CA ALA A 261 24.89 -6.87 17.91
C ALA A 261 26.18 -6.12 17.57
N ARG A 262 26.17 -5.39 16.47
CA ARG A 262 27.33 -4.62 15.98
C ARG A 262 27.27 -3.13 16.33
N ARG A 263 26.14 -2.68 16.86
CA ARG A 263 25.88 -1.26 17.19
C ARG A 263 26.15 -0.32 16.01
N CYS A 264 25.75 -0.72 14.81
CA CYS A 264 25.91 0.08 13.60
C CYS A 264 24.70 -0.06 12.67
N LEU A 265 24.54 0.91 11.77
CA LEU A 265 23.58 0.79 10.67
C LEU A 265 24.14 -0.11 9.57
N ARG A 266 23.26 -0.89 8.95
CA ARG A 266 23.51 -1.68 7.76
C ARG A 266 22.52 -1.33 6.70
N GLN A 267 22.98 -1.19 5.48
CA GLN A 267 22.11 -1.03 4.32
C GLN A 267 21.32 -2.31 4.11
N THR A 268 20.02 -2.16 3.86
CA THR A 268 19.13 -3.27 3.52
C THR A 268 19.31 -3.68 2.05
N ASP A 269 18.67 -4.76 1.66
CA ASP A 269 18.66 -5.20 0.26
C ASP A 269 17.69 -4.39 -0.63
N PHE A 270 17.02 -3.38 -0.07
CA PHE A 270 16.16 -2.48 -0.83
C PHE A 270 16.95 -1.81 -1.96
N ARG A 271 16.38 -1.85 -3.17
CA ARG A 271 16.93 -1.19 -4.35
C ARG A 271 15.82 -0.43 -5.06
N LEU A 272 16.00 0.87 -5.18
CA LEU A 272 15.12 1.70 -6.00
C LEU A 272 15.49 1.52 -7.47
N PRO A 273 14.52 1.27 -8.38
CA PRO A 273 14.79 1.28 -9.82
C PRO A 273 15.41 2.62 -10.25
N ALA A 274 16.42 2.57 -11.13
CA ALA A 274 17.20 3.75 -11.52
C ALA A 274 16.35 4.90 -12.11
N GLU A 275 15.20 4.59 -12.66
CA GLU A 275 14.24 5.55 -13.22
C GLU A 275 13.59 6.47 -12.18
N TYR A 276 13.61 6.09 -10.88
CA TYR A 276 13.01 6.86 -9.78
C TYR A 276 14.06 7.56 -8.88
N GLY A 277 15.33 7.35 -9.12
CA GLY A 277 16.38 7.70 -8.15
C GLY A 277 16.90 9.13 -8.17
N SER A 278 16.38 10.02 -9.05
CA SER A 278 16.95 11.35 -9.19
C SER A 278 16.16 12.43 -8.46
N MET A 279 16.90 13.42 -7.89
CA MET A 279 16.34 14.64 -7.31
C MET A 279 15.27 14.42 -6.22
N LEU A 280 15.42 13.36 -5.43
CA LEU A 280 14.52 13.07 -4.32
C LEU A 280 14.67 14.13 -3.23
N ASN A 281 13.53 14.61 -2.72
CA ASN A 281 13.50 15.75 -1.82
C ASN A 281 13.00 15.41 -0.41
N GLU A 282 11.89 14.73 -0.31
CA GLU A 282 11.25 14.41 0.98
C GLU A 282 10.77 12.97 1.04
N ILE A 283 10.77 12.43 2.25
CA ILE A 283 10.11 11.18 2.61
C ILE A 283 9.04 11.51 3.64
N TYR A 284 7.85 11.00 3.46
CA TYR A 284 6.76 11.15 4.40
C TYR A 284 6.08 9.81 4.63
N GLN A 285 5.91 9.38 5.89
CA GLN A 285 5.13 8.19 6.22
C GLN A 285 3.70 8.58 6.56
N ASP A 286 2.73 8.04 5.84
CA ASP A 286 1.31 8.26 6.12
C ASP A 286 0.82 7.44 7.33
N LYS A 287 -0.44 7.61 7.71
CA LYS A 287 -1.05 6.92 8.86
C LYS A 287 -1.18 5.41 8.64
N ASP A 288 -1.25 4.97 7.38
CA ASP A 288 -1.31 3.56 7.00
C ASP A 288 0.08 2.92 6.94
N GLY A 289 1.12 3.73 7.11
CA GLY A 289 2.52 3.31 7.15
C GLY A 289 3.17 3.25 5.77
N ASN A 290 2.54 3.71 4.69
CA ASN A 290 3.17 3.81 3.38
C ASN A 290 4.17 4.96 3.36
N LEU A 291 5.25 4.81 2.61
CA LEU A 291 6.23 5.86 2.42
C LEU A 291 6.00 6.59 1.09
N TRP A 292 5.71 7.85 1.19
CA TRP A 292 5.60 8.78 0.08
C TRP A 292 6.96 9.44 -0.15
N VAL A 293 7.43 9.42 -1.36
CA VAL A 293 8.71 10.01 -1.74
C VAL A 293 8.48 11.10 -2.78
N ALA A 294 8.80 12.33 -2.41
CA ALA A 294 8.69 13.49 -3.28
C ALA A 294 9.95 13.66 -4.14
N SER A 295 9.77 14.12 -5.37
CA SER A 295 10.83 14.38 -6.31
C SER A 295 10.61 15.71 -7.05
N PHE A 296 11.69 16.48 -7.24
CA PHE A 296 11.69 17.71 -8.03
C PHE A 296 11.56 17.47 -9.53
N ASP A 297 11.93 16.30 -10.04
CA ASP A 297 11.84 15.95 -11.45
C ASP A 297 10.48 15.40 -11.88
N GLY A 298 9.53 15.36 -10.96
CA GLY A 298 8.16 14.89 -11.20
C GLY A 298 7.96 13.39 -11.13
N LYS A 299 8.94 12.64 -10.68
CA LYS A 299 8.86 11.18 -10.50
C LYS A 299 8.60 10.78 -9.04
N SER A 300 7.70 11.47 -8.38
CA SER A 300 7.28 11.12 -7.03
C SER A 300 6.53 9.79 -7.03
N PHE A 301 6.73 8.98 -5.99
CA PHE A 301 6.18 7.62 -5.90
C PHE A 301 5.80 7.26 -4.46
N ILE A 302 5.10 6.14 -4.31
CA ILE A 302 4.68 5.59 -3.02
C ILE A 302 5.31 4.20 -2.88
N ILE A 303 5.89 3.92 -1.73
CA ILE A 303 6.28 2.57 -1.33
C ILE A 303 5.17 2.05 -0.41
N HIS A 304 4.39 1.13 -0.92
CA HIS A 304 3.43 0.38 -0.13
C HIS A 304 4.15 -0.79 0.54
N PHE A 305 4.12 -0.82 1.87
CA PHE A 305 4.56 -1.99 2.61
C PHE A 305 3.37 -2.94 2.74
N THR A 306 3.25 -3.86 1.81
CA THR A 306 2.42 -5.03 2.03
C THR A 306 3.22 -6.01 2.89
N GLU A 307 2.66 -6.48 3.99
CA GLU A 307 3.29 -7.53 4.81
C GLU A 307 3.55 -8.80 4.01
N ASN A 308 2.87 -8.94 2.87
CA ASN A 308 3.08 -9.91 1.84
C ASN A 308 3.21 -9.16 0.51
N ALA A 309 4.39 -8.60 0.18
CA ALA A 309 4.65 -8.24 -1.20
C ALA A 309 4.38 -9.51 -2.04
N PRO A 310 3.54 -9.45 -3.10
CA PRO A 310 3.36 -10.60 -3.96
C PRO A 310 4.74 -11.03 -4.46
N GLU A 311 5.18 -12.21 -4.03
CA GLU A 311 6.40 -12.79 -4.57
C GLU A 311 6.16 -13.02 -6.06
N GLU A 312 6.90 -12.30 -6.90
CA GLU A 312 6.90 -12.58 -8.33
C GLU A 312 7.64 -13.90 -8.54
N PHE A 313 6.90 -14.98 -8.77
CA PHE A 313 7.50 -16.25 -9.15
C PHE A 313 7.30 -16.50 -10.63
N SER A 314 8.39 -16.77 -11.31
CA SER A 314 8.37 -17.27 -12.67
C SER A 314 8.33 -18.79 -12.62
N LEU A 315 7.31 -19.37 -13.26
CA LEU A 315 7.32 -20.82 -13.47
C LEU A 315 8.51 -21.20 -14.37
N PRO A 316 9.13 -22.38 -14.12
CA PRO A 316 10.26 -22.81 -14.95
C PRO A 316 9.87 -22.78 -16.43
N ALA A 317 10.75 -22.22 -17.26
CA ALA A 317 10.53 -22.14 -18.69
C ALA A 317 10.28 -23.54 -19.26
N LEU A 318 9.15 -23.71 -19.93
CA LEU A 318 8.86 -24.94 -20.66
C LEU A 318 9.93 -25.20 -21.72
N PRO A 319 10.25 -26.46 -22.03
CA PRO A 319 11.22 -26.80 -23.08
C PRO A 319 10.92 -26.04 -24.37
N GLN A 320 11.92 -25.50 -25.00
CA GLN A 320 12.01 -24.47 -26.05
C GLN A 320 11.08 -24.54 -27.29
N ARG A 321 9.90 -25.13 -27.24
CA ARG A 321 8.97 -25.23 -28.37
C ARG A 321 7.73 -24.31 -28.31
N VAL A 322 7.59 -23.51 -27.27
CA VAL A 322 6.41 -22.62 -27.14
C VAL A 322 6.85 -21.16 -27.29
N ARG A 323 6.33 -20.48 -28.31
CA ARG A 323 6.62 -19.06 -28.65
C ARG A 323 6.03 -18.05 -27.64
N PHE A 324 5.22 -18.49 -26.69
CA PHE A 324 4.55 -17.65 -25.69
C PHE A 324 4.66 -18.32 -24.32
N GLN A 325 4.86 -17.53 -23.26
CA GLN A 325 4.73 -18.03 -21.89
C GLN A 325 3.25 -18.33 -21.63
N PRO A 326 2.88 -19.55 -21.21
CA PRO A 326 1.50 -19.89 -20.95
C PRO A 326 1.00 -19.16 -19.71
N ALA A 327 -0.17 -18.53 -19.81
CA ALA A 327 -0.81 -17.84 -18.70
C ALA A 327 -1.19 -18.82 -17.57
N ILE A 328 -1.06 -18.38 -16.33
CA ILE A 328 -1.65 -19.07 -15.18
C ILE A 328 -3.16 -18.83 -15.22
N MET A 329 -3.95 -19.91 -15.21
CA MET A 329 -5.40 -19.85 -15.35
C MET A 329 -6.14 -19.99 -14.02
N ALA A 330 -5.55 -20.68 -13.06
CA ALA A 330 -6.10 -20.85 -11.72
C ALA A 330 -5.03 -21.25 -10.70
N LEU A 331 -5.25 -20.83 -9.47
CA LEU A 331 -4.45 -21.15 -8.29
C LEU A 331 -5.36 -21.71 -7.20
N CYS A 332 -4.85 -22.63 -6.39
CA CYS A 332 -5.58 -23.21 -5.27
C CYS A 332 -4.58 -23.66 -4.19
N ASP A 333 -4.89 -23.44 -2.91
CA ASP A 333 -4.03 -23.93 -1.83
C ASP A 333 -3.94 -25.46 -1.84
N ALA A 334 -2.74 -25.97 -1.68
CA ALA A 334 -2.46 -27.40 -1.56
C ALA A 334 -2.02 -27.80 -0.15
N GLY A 335 -2.00 -26.85 0.80
CA GLY A 335 -1.51 -27.05 2.17
C GLY A 335 0.01 -27.24 2.27
N GLU A 336 0.56 -27.15 3.49
CA GLU A 336 2.00 -27.34 3.78
C GLU A 336 2.94 -26.48 2.91
N GLY A 337 2.56 -25.22 2.63
CA GLY A 337 3.35 -24.31 1.80
C GLY A 337 3.43 -24.72 0.33
N LYS A 338 2.40 -25.36 -0.20
CA LYS A 338 2.30 -25.76 -1.60
C LYS A 338 1.04 -25.23 -2.25
N MET A 339 1.07 -25.02 -3.55
CA MET A 339 -0.06 -24.50 -4.35
C MET A 339 -0.31 -25.38 -5.57
N TRP A 340 -1.58 -25.67 -5.84
CA TRP A 340 -2.01 -26.15 -7.13
C TRP A 340 -2.03 -24.99 -8.12
N ILE A 341 -1.41 -25.19 -9.27
CA ILE A 341 -1.37 -24.21 -10.36
C ILE A 341 -1.88 -24.84 -11.65
N SER A 342 -2.66 -24.11 -12.39
CA SER A 342 -3.02 -24.51 -13.75
C SER A 342 -2.46 -23.52 -14.75
N GLN A 343 -1.91 -24.03 -15.84
CA GLN A 343 -1.38 -23.25 -16.93
C GLN A 343 -2.12 -23.55 -18.22
N GLU A 344 -2.31 -22.55 -19.05
CA GLU A 344 -2.85 -22.71 -20.38
C GLU A 344 -2.06 -23.76 -21.17
N ARG A 345 -2.72 -24.78 -21.72
CA ARG A 345 -2.17 -25.84 -22.56
C ARG A 345 -1.22 -26.83 -21.87
N THR A 346 -0.68 -26.54 -20.71
CA THR A 346 0.24 -27.44 -19.99
C THR A 346 -0.44 -28.24 -18.89
N GLY A 347 -1.63 -27.82 -18.49
CA GLY A 347 -2.47 -28.52 -17.51
C GLY A 347 -2.16 -28.14 -16.07
N LEU A 348 -2.06 -29.13 -15.19
CA LEU A 348 -1.94 -28.97 -13.76
C LEU A 348 -0.50 -29.13 -13.29
N GLY A 349 -0.07 -28.26 -12.35
CA GLY A 349 1.18 -28.34 -11.62
C GLY A 349 0.99 -28.24 -10.11
N LEU A 350 1.96 -28.69 -9.35
CA LEU A 350 2.09 -28.49 -7.92
C LEU A 350 3.36 -27.65 -7.68
N TYR A 351 3.21 -26.48 -7.11
CA TYR A 351 4.29 -25.56 -6.79
C TYR A 351 4.60 -25.60 -5.30
N ASP A 352 5.87 -25.70 -4.94
CA ASP A 352 6.37 -25.64 -3.58
C ASP A 352 6.93 -24.23 -3.30
N LEU A 353 6.29 -23.51 -2.39
CA LEU A 353 6.66 -22.13 -2.02
C LEU A 353 8.02 -22.05 -1.31
N SER A 354 8.46 -23.12 -0.65
CA SER A 354 9.69 -23.11 0.15
C SER A 354 10.98 -23.20 -0.67
N ASN A 355 10.93 -23.91 -1.79
CA ASN A 355 12.09 -24.16 -2.66
C ASN A 355 11.88 -23.71 -4.11
N HIS A 356 10.73 -23.09 -4.41
CA HIS A 356 10.36 -22.57 -5.73
C HIS A 356 10.39 -23.62 -6.86
N THR A 357 10.01 -24.87 -6.54
CA THR A 357 9.97 -25.96 -7.52
C THR A 357 8.55 -26.28 -7.98
N VAL A 358 8.42 -26.68 -9.24
CA VAL A 358 7.15 -27.12 -9.83
C VAL A 358 7.24 -28.57 -10.29
N SER A 359 6.24 -29.38 -9.94
CA SER A 359 6.01 -30.71 -10.50
C SER A 359 4.76 -30.68 -11.39
N LEU A 360 4.87 -31.12 -12.64
CA LEU A 360 3.75 -31.11 -13.59
C LEU A 360 3.04 -32.48 -13.59
N TYR A 361 1.73 -32.49 -13.86
CA TYR A 361 0.90 -33.71 -13.81
C TYR A 361 1.41 -34.83 -14.74
N HIS A 362 1.99 -34.48 -15.88
CA HIS A 362 2.49 -35.48 -16.85
C HIS A 362 3.78 -36.21 -16.40
N ASP A 363 4.44 -35.73 -15.36
CA ASP A 363 5.58 -36.39 -14.76
C ASP A 363 5.16 -37.64 -13.97
N PHE A 364 3.86 -37.74 -13.61
CA PHE A 364 3.31 -38.85 -12.82
C PHE A 364 2.56 -39.84 -13.69
N SER A 365 3.01 -41.11 -13.70
CA SER A 365 2.43 -42.16 -14.51
C SER A 365 0.95 -42.42 -14.22
N ALA A 366 0.50 -42.24 -12.97
CA ALA A 366 -0.88 -42.39 -12.54
C ALA A 366 -1.83 -41.34 -13.13
N LEU A 367 -1.31 -40.18 -13.55
CA LEU A 367 -2.09 -39.06 -14.09
C LEU A 367 -1.99 -38.95 -15.62
N LYS A 368 -1.07 -39.66 -16.27
CA LYS A 368 -0.90 -39.61 -17.74
C LYS A 368 -2.14 -40.03 -18.54
N THR A 369 -2.99 -40.86 -17.95
CA THR A 369 -4.25 -41.29 -18.56
C THR A 369 -5.36 -40.23 -18.44
N LEU A 370 -5.21 -39.26 -17.51
CA LEU A 370 -6.13 -38.14 -17.37
C LEU A 370 -5.73 -37.08 -18.40
N SER A 371 -6.64 -36.74 -19.29
CA SER A 371 -6.41 -35.63 -20.21
C SER A 371 -6.63 -34.29 -19.49
N LEU A 372 -5.65 -33.88 -18.72
CA LEU A 372 -5.61 -32.61 -18.00
C LEU A 372 -4.96 -31.53 -18.90
N GLY A 373 -5.56 -31.24 -20.04
CA GLY A 373 -5.16 -30.08 -20.85
C GLY A 373 -5.37 -28.76 -20.08
N SER A 374 -5.77 -27.71 -20.74
CA SER A 374 -6.18 -26.48 -20.03
C SER A 374 -7.21 -26.78 -18.95
N ILE A 375 -7.05 -26.17 -17.78
CA ILE A 375 -7.97 -26.30 -16.66
C ILE A 375 -8.92 -25.11 -16.67
N LYS A 376 -10.19 -25.36 -16.72
CA LYS A 376 -11.22 -24.32 -16.73
C LYS A 376 -11.42 -23.71 -15.34
N GLN A 377 -11.37 -24.55 -14.28
CA GLN A 377 -11.64 -24.12 -12.93
C GLN A 377 -11.03 -25.10 -11.92
N MET A 378 -10.57 -24.58 -10.78
CA MET A 378 -10.16 -25.35 -9.61
C MET A 378 -10.90 -24.86 -8.37
N ALA A 379 -11.14 -25.76 -7.43
CA ALA A 379 -11.68 -25.45 -6.12
C ALA A 379 -11.03 -26.34 -5.05
N GLU A 380 -10.80 -25.80 -3.88
CA GLU A 380 -10.31 -26.56 -2.73
C GLU A 380 -11.27 -27.70 -2.38
N ALA A 381 -10.69 -28.86 -2.07
CA ALA A 381 -11.44 -29.94 -1.48
C ALA A 381 -11.25 -29.91 0.06
N ARG A 382 -12.27 -30.34 0.80
CA ARG A 382 -12.18 -30.38 2.27
C ARG A 382 -11.11 -31.30 2.81
N ARG A 383 -10.72 -32.30 2.06
CA ARG A 383 -9.55 -33.10 2.37
C ARG A 383 -8.32 -32.26 2.10
N GLU A 384 -7.60 -31.93 3.16
CA GLU A 384 -6.42 -31.09 3.10
C GLU A 384 -5.46 -31.52 1.97
N GLY A 385 -5.07 -30.56 1.16
CA GLY A 385 -4.18 -30.77 0.02
C GLY A 385 -4.84 -31.35 -1.22
N ASN A 386 -6.14 -31.66 -1.21
CA ASN A 386 -6.87 -32.08 -2.40
C ASN A 386 -7.48 -30.89 -3.14
N VAL A 387 -7.76 -31.08 -4.41
CA VAL A 387 -8.35 -30.07 -5.30
C VAL A 387 -9.38 -30.71 -6.24
N TRP A 388 -10.48 -30.01 -6.43
CA TRP A 388 -11.45 -30.31 -7.48
C TRP A 388 -11.06 -29.56 -8.76
N VAL A 389 -11.04 -30.28 -9.89
CA VAL A 389 -10.54 -29.75 -11.17
C VAL A 389 -11.57 -30.00 -12.27
N ILE A 390 -11.92 -28.95 -13.01
CA ILE A 390 -12.70 -29.05 -14.25
C ILE A 390 -11.76 -28.78 -15.43
N PRO A 391 -11.41 -29.81 -16.24
CA PRO A 391 -10.62 -29.59 -17.45
C PRO A 391 -11.45 -28.91 -18.54
N GLU A 392 -10.79 -28.09 -19.35
CA GLU A 392 -11.43 -27.45 -20.49
C GLU A 392 -11.82 -28.46 -21.57
N GLY A 393 -12.97 -28.22 -22.21
CA GLY A 393 -13.47 -29.07 -23.30
C GLY A 393 -13.95 -30.46 -22.86
N ARG A 394 -13.98 -30.75 -21.56
CA ARG A 394 -14.49 -32.02 -21.02
C ARG A 394 -15.55 -31.79 -19.96
N ASN A 395 -16.55 -32.62 -19.98
CA ASN A 395 -17.65 -32.56 -19.00
C ASN A 395 -17.40 -33.51 -17.83
N LEU A 396 -16.26 -33.31 -17.16
CA LEU A 396 -15.77 -34.11 -16.05
C LEU A 396 -15.30 -33.24 -14.91
N ILE A 397 -15.37 -33.76 -13.69
CA ILE A 397 -14.72 -33.19 -12.50
C ILE A 397 -13.76 -34.24 -11.95
N TYR A 398 -12.52 -33.88 -11.72
CA TYR A 398 -11.55 -34.75 -11.07
C TYR A 398 -11.32 -34.29 -9.62
N GLU A 399 -11.25 -35.24 -8.69
CA GLU A 399 -10.64 -35.04 -7.39
C GLU A 399 -9.19 -35.48 -7.46
N LEU A 400 -8.28 -34.56 -7.28
CA LEU A 400 -6.86 -34.80 -7.24
C LEU A 400 -6.31 -34.43 -5.87
N GLY A 401 -5.24 -35.06 -5.45
CA GLY A 401 -4.56 -34.77 -4.20
C GLY A 401 -3.07 -34.98 -4.31
N ARG A 402 -2.39 -34.83 -3.18
CA ARG A 402 -0.93 -34.94 -3.11
C ARG A 402 -0.45 -35.79 -1.93
N GLU A 403 0.75 -36.28 -2.07
CA GLU A 403 1.57 -36.83 -0.99
C GLU A 403 3.00 -36.29 -1.19
N GLY A 404 3.42 -35.31 -0.39
CA GLY A 404 4.58 -34.47 -0.68
C GLY A 404 4.42 -33.73 -2.01
N MET A 405 5.35 -33.95 -2.95
CA MET A 405 5.28 -33.43 -4.32
C MET A 405 4.68 -34.43 -5.33
N GLN A 406 4.20 -35.58 -4.88
CA GLN A 406 3.54 -36.56 -5.75
C GLN A 406 2.04 -36.29 -5.84
N MET A 407 1.53 -36.20 -7.07
CA MET A 407 0.11 -36.03 -7.33
C MET A 407 -0.60 -37.39 -7.39
N LYS A 408 -1.84 -37.44 -6.87
CA LYS A 408 -2.69 -38.62 -6.86
C LYS A 408 -4.06 -38.31 -7.42
N HIS A 409 -4.64 -39.25 -8.13
CA HIS A 409 -6.04 -39.22 -8.59
C HIS A 409 -6.92 -40.03 -7.63
N PHE A 410 -8.00 -39.41 -7.14
CA PHE A 410 -8.95 -40.06 -6.23
C PHE A 410 -10.24 -40.45 -6.92
N ARG A 411 -10.84 -39.57 -7.69
CA ARG A 411 -12.10 -39.89 -8.40
C ARG A 411 -12.32 -39.05 -9.65
N THR A 412 -13.19 -39.56 -10.53
CA THR A 412 -13.72 -38.86 -11.69
C THR A 412 -15.23 -38.83 -11.58
N LEU A 413 -15.80 -37.63 -11.75
CA LEU A 413 -17.24 -37.41 -11.73
C LEU A 413 -17.73 -36.96 -13.11
N SER A 414 -18.87 -37.51 -13.56
CA SER A 414 -19.58 -37.08 -14.76
C SER A 414 -21.04 -36.86 -14.41
N LEU A 415 -21.70 -35.92 -15.09
CA LEU A 415 -23.14 -35.78 -14.98
C LEU A 415 -23.85 -36.98 -15.62
N PRO A 416 -25.06 -37.34 -15.14
CA PRO A 416 -25.89 -38.35 -15.79
C PRO A 416 -26.11 -38.01 -17.26
N GLU A 417 -26.06 -39.01 -18.16
CA GLU A 417 -26.10 -38.85 -19.64
C GLU A 417 -27.29 -38.05 -20.17
N LYS A 418 -28.39 -37.98 -19.43
CA LYS A 418 -29.60 -37.22 -19.82
C LYS A 418 -29.49 -35.71 -19.67
N ALA A 419 -28.48 -35.22 -18.97
CA ALA A 419 -28.27 -33.80 -18.79
C ALA A 419 -27.30 -33.29 -19.88
N GLN A 420 -27.81 -32.71 -20.96
CA GLN A 420 -27.00 -31.97 -21.98
C GLN A 420 -26.42 -30.68 -21.39
N ARG A 421 -25.63 -30.82 -20.34
CA ARG A 421 -25.11 -29.70 -19.54
C ARG A 421 -23.61 -29.82 -19.36
N HIS A 422 -22.94 -28.67 -19.24
CA HIS A 422 -21.49 -28.59 -19.06
C HIS A 422 -21.18 -27.97 -17.71
N PHE A 423 -20.25 -28.56 -17.01
CA PHE A 423 -19.72 -28.00 -15.76
C PHE A 423 -19.08 -26.62 -16.00
N THR A 424 -19.36 -25.70 -15.10
CA THR A 424 -18.82 -24.35 -15.12
C THR A 424 -18.06 -24.01 -13.86
N GLN A 425 -18.55 -24.48 -12.70
CA GLN A 425 -18.00 -24.20 -11.38
C GLN A 425 -18.13 -25.44 -10.47
N THR A 426 -17.24 -25.52 -9.48
CA THR A 426 -17.34 -26.46 -8.36
C THR A 426 -17.11 -25.74 -7.04
N TYR A 427 -17.78 -26.24 -6.01
CA TYR A 427 -17.62 -25.79 -4.63
C TYR A 427 -17.95 -26.93 -3.68
N GLU A 428 -17.09 -27.25 -2.69
CA GLU A 428 -17.40 -28.24 -1.66
C GLU A 428 -17.83 -27.50 -0.38
N ASP A 429 -19.07 -27.74 0.06
CA ASP A 429 -19.59 -27.10 1.26
C ASP A 429 -19.05 -27.70 2.55
N ARG A 430 -19.33 -27.06 3.69
CA ARG A 430 -18.87 -27.50 5.01
C ARG A 430 -19.41 -28.87 5.44
N ASN A 431 -20.44 -29.39 4.79
CA ASN A 431 -21.02 -30.72 5.07
C ASN A 431 -20.41 -31.79 4.16
N GLY A 432 -19.46 -31.48 3.30
CA GLY A 432 -18.86 -32.39 2.35
C GLY A 432 -19.77 -32.72 1.17
N THR A 433 -20.66 -31.82 0.78
CA THR A 433 -21.42 -31.92 -0.47
C THR A 433 -20.68 -31.13 -1.55
N LEU A 434 -20.38 -31.77 -2.67
CA LEU A 434 -19.81 -31.09 -3.83
C LEU A 434 -20.95 -30.48 -4.66
N TRP A 435 -20.92 -29.17 -4.78
CA TRP A 435 -21.82 -28.39 -5.61
C TRP A 435 -21.19 -28.17 -6.97
N ALA A 436 -21.94 -28.49 -8.02
CA ALA A 436 -21.51 -28.33 -9.39
C ALA A 436 -22.45 -27.37 -10.14
N GLY A 437 -21.91 -26.20 -10.46
CA GLY A 437 -22.54 -25.25 -11.37
C GLY A 437 -22.42 -25.70 -12.81
N THR A 438 -23.46 -25.46 -13.60
CA THR A 438 -23.51 -25.81 -15.02
C THR A 438 -23.98 -24.61 -15.87
N ASN A 439 -23.99 -24.80 -17.18
CA ASN A 439 -24.58 -23.83 -18.11
C ASN A 439 -26.09 -23.58 -17.91
N ASN A 440 -26.76 -24.39 -17.08
CA ASN A 440 -28.20 -24.18 -16.75
C ASN A 440 -28.57 -24.80 -15.40
N GLY A 441 -27.98 -24.32 -14.31
CA GLY A 441 -28.39 -24.70 -12.96
C GLY A 441 -27.29 -25.36 -12.13
N VAL A 442 -27.68 -25.86 -10.96
CA VAL A 442 -26.80 -26.41 -9.93
C VAL A 442 -27.21 -27.82 -9.56
N PHE A 443 -26.21 -28.67 -9.44
CA PHE A 443 -26.31 -30.06 -8.97
C PHE A 443 -25.51 -30.23 -7.69
N ALA A 444 -25.99 -31.09 -6.81
CA ALA A 444 -25.27 -31.53 -5.61
C ALA A 444 -24.82 -32.99 -5.77
N PHE A 445 -23.58 -33.26 -5.49
CA PHE A 445 -23.03 -34.60 -5.39
C PHE A 445 -22.69 -34.93 -3.94
N SER A 446 -23.37 -35.95 -3.43
CA SER A 446 -23.07 -36.44 -2.08
C SER A 446 -21.85 -37.32 -2.12
N LEU A 447 -20.76 -36.88 -1.47
CA LEU A 447 -19.53 -37.66 -1.34
C LEU A 447 -19.69 -38.92 -0.48
N HIS A 448 -20.78 -38.98 0.32
CA HIS A 448 -21.05 -40.10 1.21
C HIS A 448 -21.69 -41.30 0.47
N ASN A 449 -22.68 -41.03 -0.40
CA ASN A 449 -23.39 -42.08 -1.13
C ASN A 449 -23.10 -42.14 -2.63
N ASN A 450 -22.21 -41.28 -3.13
CA ASN A 450 -21.78 -41.20 -4.52
C ASN A 450 -22.96 -40.96 -5.51
N GLN A 451 -23.91 -40.11 -5.14
CA GLN A 451 -25.09 -39.83 -5.98
C GLN A 451 -25.24 -38.33 -6.29
N TRP A 452 -25.67 -38.05 -7.52
CA TRP A 452 -26.06 -36.72 -7.96
C TRP A 452 -27.53 -36.43 -7.63
N HIS A 453 -27.79 -35.21 -7.18
CA HIS A 453 -29.12 -34.66 -6.97
C HIS A 453 -29.26 -33.36 -7.75
N THR A 454 -30.34 -33.21 -8.53
CA THR A 454 -30.70 -31.94 -9.16
C THR A 454 -31.28 -31.03 -8.09
N VAL A 455 -30.74 -29.84 -7.93
CA VAL A 455 -31.20 -28.89 -6.91
C VAL A 455 -31.98 -27.75 -7.54
N CYS A 456 -31.44 -27.15 -8.58
CA CYS A 456 -32.11 -26.08 -9.30
C CYS A 456 -31.64 -26.09 -10.76
N ASP A 457 -32.57 -26.22 -11.70
CA ASP A 457 -32.29 -26.51 -13.11
C ASP A 457 -32.67 -25.40 -14.08
N THR A 458 -32.99 -24.21 -13.56
CA THR A 458 -33.43 -23.04 -14.36
C THR A 458 -32.64 -21.76 -14.10
N LEU A 459 -31.48 -21.84 -13.45
CA LEU A 459 -30.71 -20.67 -13.04
C LEU A 459 -29.95 -19.96 -14.17
N GLY A 460 -29.82 -20.61 -15.33
CA GLY A 460 -28.92 -20.14 -16.39
C GLY A 460 -27.47 -20.54 -16.12
N LEU A 461 -26.53 -19.87 -16.77
CA LEU A 461 -25.10 -20.17 -16.65
C LEU A 461 -24.57 -19.74 -15.28
N VAL A 462 -24.19 -20.71 -14.47
CA VAL A 462 -23.62 -20.50 -13.13
C VAL A 462 -22.15 -20.11 -13.28
N SER A 463 -21.79 -18.97 -12.74
CA SER A 463 -20.43 -18.40 -12.80
C SER A 463 -19.68 -18.44 -11.48
N ALA A 464 -20.39 -18.45 -10.35
CA ALA A 464 -19.79 -18.49 -9.03
C ALA A 464 -20.70 -19.17 -8.01
N ILE A 465 -20.09 -19.88 -7.05
CA ILE A 465 -20.77 -20.49 -5.89
C ILE A 465 -19.90 -20.21 -4.65
N LYS A 466 -20.50 -19.64 -3.61
CA LYS A 466 -19.86 -19.42 -2.30
C LYS A 466 -20.85 -19.73 -1.17
N GLU A 467 -20.36 -20.17 -0.01
CA GLU A 467 -21.18 -20.48 1.17
C GLU A 467 -20.98 -19.42 2.25
N ASP A 468 -22.07 -18.95 2.87
CA ASP A 468 -21.99 -18.08 4.06
C ASP A 468 -21.86 -18.92 5.36
N LYS A 469 -21.57 -18.28 6.49
CA LYS A 469 -21.42 -18.96 7.78
C LYS A 469 -22.71 -19.62 8.28
N ARG A 470 -23.87 -19.26 7.73
CA ARG A 470 -25.19 -19.86 8.07
C ARG A 470 -25.49 -21.08 7.22
N GLY A 471 -24.59 -21.44 6.29
CA GLY A 471 -24.77 -22.57 5.37
C GLY A 471 -25.65 -22.25 4.16
N ASN A 472 -25.98 -20.99 3.89
CA ASN A 472 -26.63 -20.64 2.64
C ASN A 472 -25.59 -20.58 1.53
N LEU A 473 -25.92 -21.14 0.38
CA LEU A 473 -25.13 -21.00 -0.83
C LEU A 473 -25.60 -19.80 -1.64
N TRP A 474 -24.64 -18.98 -2.03
CA TRP A 474 -24.84 -17.85 -2.92
C TRP A 474 -24.36 -18.22 -4.31
N ILE A 475 -25.26 -18.09 -5.29
CA ILE A 475 -25.04 -18.56 -6.66
C ILE A 475 -25.14 -17.36 -7.59
N GLY A 476 -24.00 -16.99 -8.19
CA GLY A 476 -23.92 -15.97 -9.24
C GLY A 476 -24.14 -16.59 -10.61
N THR A 477 -24.83 -15.84 -11.47
CA THR A 477 -25.08 -16.26 -12.85
C THR A 477 -24.74 -15.15 -13.84
N LEU A 478 -24.28 -15.50 -15.05
CA LEU A 478 -23.93 -14.51 -16.07
C LEU A 478 -25.13 -13.78 -16.69
N ASN A 479 -26.34 -14.26 -16.53
CA ASN A 479 -27.48 -13.69 -17.25
C ASN A 479 -28.77 -13.58 -16.43
N LYS A 480 -28.81 -14.09 -15.21
CA LYS A 480 -30.01 -14.08 -14.38
C LYS A 480 -29.82 -13.48 -12.98
N GLY A 481 -28.59 -13.02 -12.64
CA GLY A 481 -28.31 -12.35 -11.39
C GLY A 481 -27.92 -13.28 -10.24
N LEU A 482 -28.28 -12.91 -9.00
CA LEU A 482 -27.90 -13.59 -7.77
C LEU A 482 -29.03 -14.43 -7.20
N TYR A 483 -28.72 -15.65 -6.79
CA TYR A 483 -29.62 -16.56 -6.10
C TYR A 483 -29.06 -16.97 -4.75
N GLN A 484 -29.95 -17.28 -3.83
CA GLN A 484 -29.66 -17.89 -2.53
C GLN A 484 -30.31 -19.26 -2.44
N LEU A 485 -29.52 -20.27 -2.09
CA LEU A 485 -29.99 -21.59 -1.77
C LEU A 485 -29.83 -21.83 -0.26
N SER A 486 -30.97 -22.04 0.43
CA SER A 486 -30.95 -22.30 1.87
C SER A 486 -30.50 -23.73 2.18
N PRO A 487 -30.00 -24.03 3.44
CA PRO A 487 -29.70 -25.39 3.85
C PRO A 487 -30.90 -26.37 3.76
N LYS A 488 -32.11 -25.83 3.68
CA LYS A 488 -33.34 -26.63 3.49
C LYS A 488 -33.64 -26.95 2.05
N GLY A 489 -32.81 -26.51 1.09
CA GLY A 489 -33.02 -26.72 -0.35
C GLY A 489 -33.90 -25.69 -1.03
N GLU A 490 -34.33 -24.62 -0.36
CA GLU A 490 -35.11 -23.56 -0.98
C GLU A 490 -34.22 -22.62 -1.79
N CYS A 491 -34.44 -22.57 -3.10
CA CYS A 491 -33.71 -21.67 -4.01
C CYS A 491 -34.57 -20.41 -4.27
N ARG A 492 -34.01 -19.24 -3.93
CA ARG A 492 -34.68 -17.93 -4.09
C ARG A 492 -33.82 -16.99 -4.91
N LYS A 493 -34.44 -16.28 -5.84
CA LYS A 493 -33.81 -15.21 -6.59
C LYS A 493 -33.72 -13.95 -5.71
N ILE A 494 -32.53 -13.36 -5.60
CA ILE A 494 -32.25 -12.20 -4.73
C ILE A 494 -32.11 -10.91 -5.55
N LEU A 495 -31.35 -10.94 -6.63
CA LEU A 495 -31.10 -9.78 -7.51
C LEU A 495 -31.30 -10.16 -8.99
N SER A 496 -31.74 -9.21 -9.81
CA SER A 496 -31.95 -9.34 -11.26
C SER A 496 -31.84 -7.95 -11.92
N PRO A 497 -31.41 -7.89 -13.19
CA PRO A 497 -30.43 -8.74 -13.85
C PRO A 497 -28.99 -8.15 -13.65
N LEU A 498 -28.07 -8.97 -13.23
CA LEU A 498 -26.62 -8.65 -13.19
C LEU A 498 -25.86 -9.80 -13.82
N SER A 499 -24.88 -9.52 -14.66
CA SER A 499 -23.97 -10.52 -15.23
C SER A 499 -22.84 -10.79 -14.24
N ILE A 500 -23.12 -11.56 -13.18
CA ILE A 500 -22.17 -11.83 -12.11
C ILE A 500 -21.10 -12.80 -12.62
N THR A 501 -19.83 -12.44 -12.45
CA THR A 501 -18.66 -13.27 -12.82
C THR A 501 -18.08 -14.00 -11.62
N CYS A 502 -18.04 -13.35 -10.46
CA CYS A 502 -17.44 -13.88 -9.24
C CYS A 502 -18.17 -13.38 -7.98
N LEU A 503 -17.97 -14.10 -6.88
CA LEU A 503 -18.55 -13.79 -5.56
C LEU A 503 -17.50 -13.89 -4.48
N SER A 504 -17.59 -13.03 -3.45
CA SER A 504 -16.91 -13.18 -2.19
C SER A 504 -17.85 -12.90 -1.03
N VAL A 505 -17.66 -13.55 0.11
CA VAL A 505 -18.53 -13.42 1.29
C VAL A 505 -17.72 -12.80 2.43
N GLN A 506 -18.15 -11.62 2.88
CA GLN A 506 -17.54 -10.90 4.00
C GLN A 506 -18.47 -10.96 5.22
N GLU A 507 -17.96 -11.47 6.35
CA GLU A 507 -18.62 -11.47 7.66
C GLU A 507 -20.07 -11.92 7.58
N ASP A 508 -20.70 -12.84 7.48
CA ASP A 508 -22.13 -13.27 7.51
C ASP A 508 -23.18 -12.29 6.94
N SER A 509 -22.78 -11.09 6.53
CA SER A 509 -23.72 -10.02 6.21
C SER A 509 -23.54 -9.38 4.83
N LEU A 510 -22.38 -9.47 4.23
CA LEU A 510 -22.10 -8.83 2.94
C LEU A 510 -21.71 -9.87 1.89
N ILE A 511 -22.42 -9.83 0.76
CA ILE A 511 -22.11 -10.62 -0.43
C ILE A 511 -21.58 -9.65 -1.48
N TRP A 512 -20.31 -9.80 -1.78
CA TRP A 512 -19.63 -9.02 -2.80
C TRP A 512 -19.73 -9.71 -4.16
N MET A 513 -19.99 -8.93 -5.19
CA MET A 513 -20.22 -9.41 -6.54
C MET A 513 -19.39 -8.62 -7.53
N GLY A 514 -18.60 -9.31 -8.34
CA GLY A 514 -17.99 -8.78 -9.54
C GLY A 514 -18.85 -9.07 -10.77
N THR A 515 -18.84 -8.16 -11.73
CA THR A 515 -19.67 -8.30 -12.95
C THR A 515 -18.86 -8.26 -14.23
N GLN A 516 -19.45 -8.74 -15.31
CA GLN A 516 -18.86 -8.73 -16.65
C GLN A 516 -18.70 -7.29 -17.19
N GLU A 517 -19.55 -6.38 -16.75
CA GLU A 517 -19.53 -4.97 -17.13
C GLU A 517 -18.52 -4.14 -16.31
N GLY A 518 -17.78 -4.78 -15.40
CA GLY A 518 -16.78 -4.14 -14.57
C GLY A 518 -17.33 -3.52 -13.29
N GLY A 519 -18.53 -3.87 -12.87
CA GLY A 519 -19.11 -3.42 -11.62
C GLY A 519 -18.66 -4.26 -10.42
N VAL A 520 -18.45 -3.60 -9.27
CA VAL A 520 -18.29 -4.24 -7.97
C VAL A 520 -19.40 -3.78 -7.04
N TYR A 521 -20.17 -4.72 -6.54
CA TYR A 521 -21.32 -4.46 -5.70
C TYR A 521 -21.26 -5.24 -4.40
N ALA A 522 -21.74 -4.64 -3.30
CA ALA A 522 -21.91 -5.31 -2.02
C ALA A 522 -23.38 -5.35 -1.62
N LEU A 523 -23.93 -6.54 -1.40
CA LEU A 523 -25.28 -6.74 -0.90
C LEU A 523 -25.24 -7.03 0.61
N ASN A 524 -25.86 -6.17 1.41
CA ASN A 524 -26.12 -6.50 2.80
C ASN A 524 -27.35 -7.42 2.89
N VAL A 525 -27.12 -8.64 3.35
CA VAL A 525 -28.15 -9.70 3.41
C VAL A 525 -29.26 -9.37 4.39
N GLN A 526 -28.95 -8.67 5.50
CA GLN A 526 -29.92 -8.35 6.55
C GLN A 526 -30.81 -7.17 6.15
N THR A 527 -30.19 -6.08 5.67
CA THR A 527 -30.91 -4.87 5.28
C THR A 527 -31.44 -4.90 3.86
N LYS A 528 -31.01 -5.86 3.05
CA LYS A 528 -31.26 -5.97 1.59
C LYS A 528 -30.77 -4.75 0.80
N LYS A 529 -29.87 -3.97 1.35
CA LYS A 529 -29.27 -2.81 0.70
C LYS A 529 -28.15 -3.27 -0.24
N LEU A 530 -28.24 -2.88 -1.49
CA LEU A 530 -27.17 -3.01 -2.48
C LEU A 530 -26.38 -1.70 -2.54
N THR A 531 -25.06 -1.80 -2.43
CA THR A 531 -24.14 -0.66 -2.54
C THR A 531 -23.23 -0.88 -3.75
N ASP A 532 -23.04 0.15 -4.54
CA ASP A 532 -22.14 0.16 -5.70
C ASP A 532 -20.77 0.73 -5.31
N HIS A 533 -19.75 -0.08 -5.45
CA HIS A 533 -18.35 0.25 -5.16
C HIS A 533 -17.51 0.44 -6.44
N THR A 534 -18.12 0.35 -7.62
CA THR A 534 -17.41 0.37 -8.91
C THR A 534 -16.51 1.59 -9.09
N ARG A 535 -17.01 2.78 -8.71
CA ARG A 535 -16.26 4.02 -8.84
C ARG A 535 -15.08 4.10 -7.88
N LEU A 536 -15.25 3.59 -6.66
CA LEU A 536 -14.22 3.59 -5.63
C LEU A 536 -13.03 2.67 -5.98
N CYS A 537 -13.28 1.67 -6.81
CA CYS A 537 -12.28 0.70 -7.23
C CYS A 537 -11.56 1.08 -8.55
N GLU A 538 -11.85 2.22 -9.16
CA GLU A 538 -11.26 2.70 -10.42
C GLU A 538 -11.27 1.68 -11.58
N LEU A 539 -12.37 0.95 -11.73
CA LEU A 539 -12.42 -0.26 -12.56
C LEU A 539 -12.56 -0.01 -14.06
N ASN A 540 -12.91 1.19 -14.48
CA ASN A 540 -12.95 1.62 -15.91
C ASN A 540 -13.64 0.65 -16.89
N GLY A 541 -14.63 -0.13 -16.43
CA GLY A 541 -15.38 -1.08 -17.25
C GLY A 541 -14.65 -2.40 -17.56
N ASN A 542 -13.57 -2.71 -16.84
CA ASN A 542 -12.87 -3.99 -16.98
C ASN A 542 -13.66 -5.14 -16.36
N ILE A 543 -13.69 -6.30 -17.02
CA ILE A 543 -14.33 -7.51 -16.48
C ILE A 543 -13.69 -7.87 -15.13
N ILE A 544 -14.52 -8.14 -14.12
CA ILE A 544 -14.04 -8.62 -12.83
C ILE A 544 -13.96 -10.15 -12.90
N ASN A 545 -12.75 -10.68 -12.82
CA ASN A 545 -12.50 -12.12 -12.89
C ASN A 545 -12.68 -12.79 -11.53
N GLN A 546 -12.15 -12.18 -10.47
CA GLN A 546 -12.18 -12.72 -9.12
C GLN A 546 -12.24 -11.62 -8.05
N LEU A 547 -12.87 -11.95 -6.93
CA LEU A 547 -12.91 -11.16 -5.70
C LEU A 547 -12.51 -12.07 -4.54
N GLU A 548 -11.55 -11.65 -3.72
CA GLU A 548 -11.16 -12.39 -2.53
C GLU A 548 -10.74 -11.45 -1.40
N PHE A 549 -11.10 -11.77 -0.16
CA PHE A 549 -10.67 -11.02 1.01
C PHE A 549 -9.39 -11.60 1.59
N ASP A 550 -8.45 -10.73 1.90
CA ASP A 550 -7.30 -11.13 2.69
C ASP A 550 -7.62 -11.22 4.19
N VAL A 551 -6.65 -11.64 4.98
CA VAL A 551 -6.79 -11.80 6.44
C VAL A 551 -6.97 -10.47 7.19
N TYR A 552 -6.64 -9.35 6.54
CA TYR A 552 -6.79 -8.00 7.09
C TYR A 552 -8.15 -7.37 6.76
N GLY A 553 -8.92 -8.01 5.87
CA GLY A 553 -10.23 -7.56 5.42
C GLY A 553 -10.19 -6.61 4.23
N HIS A 554 -9.07 -6.56 3.50
CA HIS A 554 -9.00 -5.88 2.21
C HIS A 554 -9.54 -6.78 1.12
N LEU A 555 -10.26 -6.20 0.18
CA LEU A 555 -10.80 -6.89 -0.98
C LEU A 555 -9.81 -6.79 -2.15
N TRP A 556 -9.32 -7.93 -2.59
CA TRP A 556 -8.52 -8.05 -3.79
C TRP A 556 -9.44 -8.26 -4.99
N ILE A 557 -9.28 -7.43 -6.00
CA ILE A 557 -10.12 -7.40 -7.21
C ILE A 557 -9.22 -7.71 -8.40
N ASP A 558 -9.40 -8.90 -8.97
CA ASP A 558 -8.73 -9.29 -10.20
C ASP A 558 -9.56 -8.91 -11.41
N THR A 559 -8.92 -8.21 -12.36
CA THR A 559 -9.52 -7.81 -13.64
C THR A 559 -8.67 -8.34 -14.79
N ASN A 560 -9.19 -8.24 -16.01
CA ASN A 560 -8.43 -8.61 -17.22
C ASN A 560 -7.22 -7.69 -17.51
N GLN A 561 -6.98 -6.64 -16.71
CA GLN A 561 -5.88 -5.69 -16.93
C GLN A 561 -5.01 -5.46 -15.70
N LYS A 562 -5.57 -5.53 -14.48
CA LYS A 562 -4.86 -5.20 -13.25
C LYS A 562 -5.44 -5.94 -12.04
N LEU A 563 -4.62 -6.10 -11.02
CA LEU A 563 -5.00 -6.51 -9.68
C LEU A 563 -5.12 -5.25 -8.80
N ILE A 564 -6.22 -5.11 -8.08
CA ILE A 564 -6.52 -3.95 -7.24
C ILE A 564 -6.73 -4.42 -5.81
N GLU A 565 -6.12 -3.75 -4.86
CA GLU A 565 -6.42 -3.85 -3.44
C GLU A 565 -7.40 -2.74 -3.05
N TYR A 566 -8.50 -3.08 -2.43
CA TYR A 566 -9.53 -2.16 -1.99
C TYR A 566 -9.85 -2.37 -0.51
N ASN A 567 -9.83 -1.32 0.29
CA ASN A 567 -10.23 -1.38 1.70
C ASN A 567 -11.69 -0.93 1.85
N PRO A 568 -12.65 -1.84 2.13
CA PRO A 568 -14.06 -1.47 2.25
C PRO A 568 -14.42 -0.62 3.48
N LYS A 569 -13.48 -0.43 4.40
CA LYS A 569 -13.69 0.33 5.66
C LYS A 569 -13.28 1.80 5.55
N ASN A 570 -12.63 2.18 4.47
CA ASN A 570 -12.17 3.55 4.22
C ASN A 570 -13.10 4.31 3.27
#